data_59f22e02c3089ad0581462f4f2ba22fd
#
_entry.id   59f22e02c3089ad0581462f4f2ba22fd
#
_cell.length_a   1.000
_cell.length_b   1.000
_cell.length_c   1.000
_cell.angle_alpha   90.00
_cell.angle_beta   90.00
_cell.angle_gamma   90.00
#
_symmetry.space_group_name_H-M   'P 1'
#
loop_
_entity.id
_entity.type
_entity.pdbx_description
1 polymer ?
#
loop_
_entity_poly.entity_id
_entity_poly.type
_entity_poly.pdbx_seq_one_letter_code
_entity_poly.pdbx_strand_id
1 'polypeptide(L)'
;MVLTPSDVIRITSLGYKLKEFASISNDGLLRLKNREGYCIFFNPDTKSCKIYKWRPRGCRVYPIIYLVEDNTITVDNECTMYRTVTQSDLIEVLPEVICLLHELGIELNLNLLRVKLRE
;
A
#
# COMPACT_ATOMS: atom_id res chain seq x y z
N MET A 1 3.89 3.65 3.76
CA MET A 1 3.37 3.03 2.52
C MET A 1 4.52 2.73 1.59
N VAL A 2 4.62 1.49 1.13
CA VAL A 2 5.68 1.04 0.23
C VAL A 2 5.38 1.50 -1.19
N LEU A 3 6.42 1.95 -1.92
CA LEU A 3 6.31 2.44 -3.28
C LEU A 3 6.87 1.42 -4.27
N THR A 4 6.15 1.17 -5.36
CA THR A 4 6.63 0.39 -6.49
C THR A 4 7.39 1.28 -7.47
N PRO A 5 8.21 0.72 -8.38
CA PRO A 5 8.82 1.52 -9.44
C PRO A 5 7.80 2.31 -10.27
N SER A 6 6.65 1.72 -10.58
CA SER A 6 5.61 2.44 -11.33
C SER A 6 5.02 3.59 -10.53
N ASP A 7 4.90 3.46 -9.21
CA ASP A 7 4.47 4.55 -8.34
C ASP A 7 5.44 5.72 -8.42
N VAL A 8 6.75 5.42 -8.33
CA VAL A 8 7.79 6.44 -8.41
C VAL A 8 7.72 7.19 -9.74
N ILE A 9 7.59 6.48 -10.84
CA ILE A 9 7.49 7.08 -12.18
C ILE A 9 6.27 8.00 -12.25
N ARG A 10 5.13 7.53 -11.77
CA ARG A 10 3.88 8.29 -11.83
C ARG A 10 3.95 9.56 -11.02
N ILE A 11 4.46 9.49 -9.78
CA ILE A 11 4.55 10.65 -8.89
C ILE A 11 5.60 11.65 -9.37
N THR A 12 6.77 11.17 -9.82
CA THR A 12 7.79 12.06 -10.37
C THR A 12 7.31 12.75 -11.64
N SER A 13 6.45 12.11 -12.41
CA SER A 13 5.84 12.72 -13.61
C SER A 13 4.93 13.90 -13.27
N LEU A 14 4.47 14.02 -12.03
CA LEU A 14 3.70 15.18 -11.56
C LEU A 14 4.58 16.37 -11.19
N GLY A 15 5.90 16.21 -11.20
CA GLY A 15 6.85 17.27 -10.88
C GLY A 15 7.51 17.15 -9.52
N TYR A 16 7.17 16.15 -8.73
CA TYR A 16 7.80 15.91 -7.42
C TYR A 16 9.15 15.23 -7.61
N LYS A 17 10.13 15.60 -6.80
CA LYS A 17 11.42 14.92 -6.76
C LYS A 17 11.37 13.75 -5.80
N LEU A 18 12.02 12.65 -6.14
CA LEU A 18 12.00 11.44 -5.32
C LEU A 18 12.34 11.71 -3.86
N LYS A 19 13.38 12.47 -3.59
CA LYS A 19 13.79 12.79 -2.21
C LYS A 19 12.77 13.62 -1.42
N GLU A 20 11.83 14.27 -2.10
CA GLU A 20 10.79 15.06 -1.43
C GLU A 20 9.73 14.19 -0.81
N PHE A 21 9.43 13.02 -1.40
CA PHE A 21 8.31 12.20 -0.96
C PHE A 21 8.69 10.79 -0.51
N ALA A 22 9.92 10.34 -0.74
CA ALA A 22 10.30 8.96 -0.46
C ALA A 22 11.59 8.85 0.34
N SER A 23 11.68 7.78 1.12
CA SER A 23 12.88 7.39 1.84
C SER A 23 13.04 5.87 1.77
N ILE A 24 14.27 5.40 1.98
CA ILE A 24 14.57 3.97 2.01
C ILE A 24 14.46 3.51 3.46
N SER A 25 13.63 2.48 3.71
CA SER A 25 13.49 1.87 5.02
C SER A 25 14.58 0.81 5.24
N ASN A 26 14.65 0.29 6.48
CA ASN A 26 15.68 -0.68 6.87
C ASN A 26 15.63 -1.98 6.05
N ASP A 27 14.47 -2.31 5.51
CA ASP A 27 14.27 -3.48 4.65
C ASP A 27 14.68 -3.24 3.19
N GLY A 28 15.20 -2.05 2.87
CA GLY A 28 15.64 -1.69 1.53
C GLY A 28 14.52 -1.24 0.59
N LEU A 29 13.30 -1.14 1.06
CA LEU A 29 12.16 -0.70 0.25
C LEU A 29 11.99 0.81 0.32
N LEU A 30 11.53 1.40 -0.79
CA LEU A 30 11.14 2.80 -0.81
C LEU A 30 9.76 2.95 -0.17
N ARG A 31 9.65 3.94 0.71
CA ARG A 31 8.37 4.25 1.39
C ARG A 31 8.08 5.73 1.31
N LEU A 32 6.79 6.08 1.31
CA LEU A 32 6.38 7.47 1.43
C LEU A 32 6.85 8.05 2.75
N LYS A 33 7.32 9.28 2.70
CA LYS A 33 7.66 10.03 3.91
C LYS A 33 6.41 10.43 4.68
N ASN A 34 6.56 10.59 5.97
CA ASN A 34 5.55 11.17 6.84
C ASN A 34 6.03 12.51 7.36
N ARG A 35 5.10 13.40 7.61
CA ARG A 35 5.36 14.71 8.19
C ARG A 35 4.34 14.94 9.29
N GLU A 36 4.82 15.18 10.52
CA GLU A 36 3.96 15.41 11.68
C GLU A 36 2.92 14.29 11.89
N GLY A 37 3.31 13.03 11.63
CA GLY A 37 2.45 11.87 11.80
C GLY A 37 1.53 11.57 10.63
N TYR A 38 1.57 12.37 9.57
CA TYR A 38 0.75 12.17 8.37
C TYR A 38 1.62 11.90 7.14
N CYS A 39 1.01 11.25 6.14
CA CYS A 39 1.64 11.09 4.83
C CYS A 39 2.03 12.47 4.27
N ILE A 40 3.19 12.54 3.61
CA ILE A 40 3.70 13.80 3.02
C ILE A 40 2.69 14.45 2.05
N PHE A 41 1.82 13.66 1.42
CA PHE A 41 0.80 14.14 0.49
C PHE A 41 -0.55 14.43 1.15
N PHE A 42 -0.66 14.22 2.46
CA PHE A 42 -1.89 14.53 3.17
C PHE A 42 -2.03 16.03 3.41
N ASN A 43 -3.18 16.57 3.04
CA ASN A 43 -3.52 17.96 3.33
C ASN A 43 -4.47 17.97 4.55
N PRO A 44 -4.01 18.46 5.72
CA PRO A 44 -4.83 18.44 6.93
C PRO A 44 -6.02 19.40 6.87
N ASP A 45 -5.94 20.45 6.06
CA ASP A 45 -7.02 21.44 5.95
C ASP A 45 -8.22 20.86 5.22
N THR A 46 -7.98 20.14 4.12
CA THR A 46 -9.02 19.49 3.33
C THR A 46 -9.25 18.04 3.70
N LYS A 47 -8.36 17.46 4.55
CA LYS A 47 -8.36 16.05 4.94
C LYS A 47 -8.34 15.11 3.74
N SER A 48 -7.53 15.47 2.74
CA SER A 48 -7.45 14.73 1.49
C SER A 48 -6.01 14.51 1.05
N CYS A 49 -5.82 13.57 0.13
CA CYS A 49 -4.53 13.31 -0.50
C CYS A 49 -4.34 14.26 -1.68
N LYS A 50 -3.20 14.99 -1.71
CA LYS A 50 -2.86 15.92 -2.80
C LYS A 50 -2.74 15.24 -4.16
N ILE A 51 -2.37 13.95 -4.16
CA ILE A 51 -2.18 13.16 -5.37
C ILE A 51 -3.19 12.01 -5.48
N TYR A 52 -4.39 12.20 -4.98
CA TYR A 52 -5.40 11.13 -4.86
C TYR A 52 -5.55 10.29 -6.14
N LYS A 53 -5.64 10.93 -7.30
CA LYS A 53 -5.80 10.23 -8.59
C LYS A 53 -4.55 9.43 -8.98
N TRP A 54 -3.40 9.80 -8.44
CA TRP A 54 -2.10 9.19 -8.76
C TRP A 54 -1.47 8.52 -7.55
N ARG A 55 -2.29 8.20 -6.55
CA ARG A 55 -1.80 7.61 -5.31
C ARG A 55 -1.11 6.27 -5.55
N PRO A 56 -0.14 5.90 -4.69
CA PRO A 56 0.53 4.61 -4.80
C PRO A 56 -0.45 3.43 -4.79
N ARG A 57 -0.05 2.35 -5.43
CA ARG A 57 -0.86 1.13 -5.51
C ARG A 57 -1.23 0.59 -4.14
N GLY A 58 -0.27 0.64 -3.18
CA GLY A 58 -0.56 0.23 -1.81
C GLY A 58 -1.66 1.04 -1.16
N CYS A 59 -1.75 2.34 -1.46
CA CYS A 59 -2.82 3.19 -0.96
C CYS A 59 -4.16 2.83 -1.59
N ARG A 60 -4.16 2.33 -2.81
CA ARG A 60 -5.39 1.96 -3.53
C ARG A 60 -6.01 0.68 -3.00
N VAL A 61 -5.21 -0.24 -2.50
CA VAL A 61 -5.70 -1.52 -1.96
C VAL A 61 -5.87 -1.50 -0.44
N TYR A 62 -5.30 -0.50 0.25
CA TYR A 62 -5.46 -0.38 1.69
C TYR A 62 -6.96 -0.31 2.05
N PRO A 63 -7.47 -0.97 3.07
CA PRO A 63 -6.74 -1.58 4.20
C PRO A 63 -6.30 -3.04 4.01
N ILE A 64 -6.30 -3.54 2.81
CA ILE A 64 -5.88 -4.91 2.53
C ILE A 64 -4.35 -4.96 2.48
N ILE A 65 -3.75 -5.87 3.24
CA ILE A 65 -2.31 -5.99 3.42
C ILE A 65 -1.85 -7.44 3.29
N TYR A 66 -0.55 -7.60 3.08
CA TYR A 66 0.09 -8.90 3.06
C TYR A 66 1.02 -9.05 4.26
N LEU A 67 0.81 -10.10 5.04
CA LEU A 67 1.67 -10.45 6.18
C LEU A 67 2.73 -11.44 5.69
N VAL A 68 3.96 -10.95 5.53
CA VAL A 68 5.07 -11.73 4.96
C VAL A 68 5.34 -12.99 5.78
N GLU A 69 5.35 -12.87 7.09
CA GLU A 69 5.66 -13.97 7.99
C GLU A 69 4.66 -15.11 7.90
N ASP A 70 3.40 -14.78 7.70
CA ASP A 70 2.32 -15.76 7.66
C ASP A 70 1.87 -16.12 6.24
N ASN A 71 2.45 -15.51 5.22
CA ASN A 71 2.03 -15.66 3.81
C ASN A 71 0.52 -15.51 3.68
N THR A 72 -0.02 -14.45 4.29
CA THR A 72 -1.46 -14.23 4.39
C THR A 72 -1.84 -12.84 3.89
N ILE A 73 -2.84 -12.78 3.02
CA ILE A 73 -3.49 -11.54 2.61
C ILE A 73 -4.70 -11.36 3.50
N THR A 74 -4.76 -10.22 4.19
CA THR A 74 -5.81 -9.93 5.17
C THR A 74 -6.05 -8.42 5.24
N VAL A 75 -6.77 -7.99 6.26
CA VAL A 75 -7.13 -6.59 6.48
C VAL A 75 -6.29 -6.03 7.63
N ASP A 76 -5.80 -4.80 7.47
CA ASP A 76 -5.07 -4.10 8.53
C ASP A 76 -6.04 -3.71 9.64
N ASN A 77 -5.88 -4.29 10.83
CA ASN A 77 -6.76 -4.03 11.96
C ASN A 77 -6.56 -2.65 12.61
N GLU A 78 -5.54 -1.92 12.20
CA GLU A 78 -5.35 -0.53 12.62
C GLU A 78 -6.27 0.43 11.85
N CYS A 79 -6.81 -0.01 10.71
CA CYS A 79 -7.84 0.75 10.01
C CYS A 79 -9.16 0.68 10.80
N THR A 80 -9.76 1.82 11.10
CA THR A 80 -11.01 1.87 11.88
C THR A 80 -12.18 1.19 11.17
N MET A 81 -12.09 1.06 9.85
CA MET A 81 -13.13 0.47 9.01
C MET A 81 -12.84 -0.99 8.61
N TYR A 82 -11.87 -1.64 9.27
CA TYR A 82 -11.44 -2.98 8.85
C TYR A 82 -12.56 -4.02 8.89
N ARG A 83 -13.53 -3.85 9.79
CA ARG A 83 -14.65 -4.79 9.94
C ARG A 83 -15.68 -4.69 8.82
N THR A 84 -15.64 -3.62 8.02
CA THR A 84 -16.55 -3.45 6.88
C THR A 84 -16.09 -4.22 5.64
N VAL A 85 -14.83 -4.67 5.63
CA VAL A 85 -14.27 -5.42 4.51
C VAL A 85 -14.81 -6.85 4.55
N THR A 86 -15.38 -7.30 3.43
CA THR A 86 -15.93 -8.65 3.29
C THR A 86 -14.95 -9.60 2.62
N GLN A 87 -15.22 -10.90 2.71
CA GLN A 87 -14.45 -11.91 1.98
C GLN A 87 -14.49 -11.65 0.48
N SER A 88 -15.64 -11.21 -0.03
CA SER A 88 -15.81 -10.85 -1.43
C SER A 88 -14.88 -9.68 -1.84
N ASP A 89 -14.72 -8.68 -0.96
CA ASP A 89 -13.82 -7.56 -1.20
C ASP A 89 -12.37 -8.03 -1.31
N LEU A 90 -11.94 -8.95 -0.45
CA LEU A 90 -10.60 -9.53 -0.51
C LEU A 90 -10.34 -10.24 -1.84
N ILE A 91 -11.31 -11.03 -2.29
CA ILE A 91 -11.19 -11.78 -3.54
C ILE A 91 -11.12 -10.83 -4.73
N GLU A 92 -11.94 -9.80 -4.72
CA GLU A 92 -11.99 -8.82 -5.82
C GLU A 92 -10.66 -8.09 -6.03
N VAL A 93 -9.97 -7.70 -4.94
CA VAL A 93 -8.70 -6.97 -5.06
C VAL A 93 -7.48 -7.88 -5.11
N LEU A 94 -7.64 -9.17 -4.93
CA LEU A 94 -6.55 -10.13 -4.87
C LEU A 94 -5.59 -10.03 -6.08
N PRO A 95 -6.06 -9.96 -7.33
CA PRO A 95 -5.15 -9.81 -8.47
C PRO A 95 -4.28 -8.55 -8.37
N GLU A 96 -4.82 -7.43 -7.92
CA GLU A 96 -4.07 -6.19 -7.77
C GLU A 96 -3.03 -6.30 -6.67
N VAL A 97 -3.36 -6.92 -5.55
CA VAL A 97 -2.42 -7.15 -4.45
C VAL A 97 -1.27 -8.06 -4.90
N ILE A 98 -1.56 -9.13 -5.63
CA ILE A 98 -0.54 -10.04 -6.15
C ILE A 98 0.39 -9.32 -7.14
N CYS A 99 -0.17 -8.50 -8.04
CA CYS A 99 0.63 -7.67 -8.95
C CYS A 99 1.55 -6.70 -8.20
N LEU A 100 1.02 -6.06 -7.17
CA LEU A 100 1.79 -5.15 -6.32
C LEU A 100 2.97 -5.86 -5.67
N LEU A 101 2.74 -7.03 -5.08
CA LEU A 101 3.78 -7.80 -4.42
C LEU A 101 4.83 -8.28 -5.42
N HIS A 102 4.39 -8.72 -6.59
CA HIS A 102 5.29 -9.13 -7.67
C HIS A 102 6.19 -7.96 -8.11
N GLU A 103 5.63 -6.78 -8.30
CA GLU A 103 6.38 -5.58 -8.68
C GLU A 103 7.41 -5.18 -7.61
N LEU A 104 7.09 -5.43 -6.34
CA LEU A 104 8.01 -5.18 -5.23
C LEU A 104 9.11 -6.25 -5.10
N GLY A 105 9.06 -7.29 -5.93
CA GLY A 105 10.03 -8.38 -5.87
C GLY A 105 9.80 -9.36 -4.71
N ILE A 106 8.60 -9.34 -4.13
CA ILE A 106 8.24 -10.26 -3.05
C ILE A 106 7.78 -11.58 -3.66
N GLU A 107 8.47 -12.65 -3.32
CA GLU A 107 8.11 -14.00 -3.76
C GLU A 107 6.96 -14.54 -2.91
N LEU A 108 5.89 -14.96 -3.58
CA LEU A 108 4.75 -15.58 -2.94
C LEU A 108 4.76 -17.08 -3.15
N ASN A 109 4.53 -17.83 -2.09
CA ASN A 109 4.20 -19.23 -2.22
C ASN A 109 2.70 -19.37 -2.43
N LEU A 110 2.28 -19.36 -3.70
CA LEU A 110 0.85 -19.37 -4.05
C LEU A 110 0.14 -20.62 -3.56
N ASN A 111 0.84 -21.75 -3.41
CA ASN A 111 0.24 -22.98 -2.93
C ASN A 111 -0.14 -22.91 -1.45
N LEU A 112 0.54 -22.05 -0.68
CA LEU A 112 0.30 -21.88 0.76
C LEU A 112 -0.28 -20.52 1.10
N LEU A 113 -0.60 -19.71 0.09
CA LEU A 113 -1.15 -18.38 0.32
C LEU A 113 -2.53 -18.47 0.97
N ARG A 114 -2.69 -17.76 2.06
CA ARG A 114 -3.97 -17.65 2.76
C ARG A 114 -4.58 -16.28 2.48
N VAL A 115 -5.88 -16.28 2.29
CA VAL A 115 -6.66 -15.06 2.08
C VAL A 115 -7.81 -15.11 3.06
N LYS A 116 -7.75 -14.32 4.14
CA LYS A 116 -8.77 -14.39 5.18
C LYS A 116 -8.99 -13.06 5.90
N LEU A 117 -10.20 -12.86 6.38
CA LEU A 117 -10.55 -11.70 7.20
C LEU A 117 -9.91 -11.83 8.58
N ARG A 118 -9.65 -10.67 9.19
CA ARG A 118 -9.31 -10.62 10.62
C ARG A 118 -10.58 -10.70 11.47
N GLU A 119 -10.45 -11.42 12.53
CA GLU A 119 -11.49 -11.50 13.55
C GLU A 119 -11.35 -10.39 14.59
#